data_781ac87639041745f9cb24047851f591
#
_entry.id   781ac87639041745f9cb24047851f591
#
_cell.length_a   1.000
_cell.length_b   1.000
_cell.length_c   1.000
_cell.angle_alpha   90.00
_cell.angle_beta   90.00
_cell.angle_gamma   90.00
#
_symmetry.space_group_name_H-M   'P 1'
#
loop_
_entity.id
_entity.type
_entity.pdbx_description
1 polymer ?
#
loop_
_entity_poly.entity_id
_entity_poly.type
_entity_poly.pdbx_seq_one_letter_code
_entity_poly.pdbx_strand_id
1 'polypeptide(L)'
;MNNTILEKAKRTYELLAADEACKGHASQVKHLIEKLENRQMSVSIIGQFKRGKSSLSNAILEDTIMPVGIVPITSAVTKVVYGPKAAEVRFMNGVIQDIQFEELSEFISEQENANNERGVEEVVLHCEAPFLKDGLVFVDTPGVGSFHQNNTETAYLYMKESDAVIFLLSVDSPINQIEIDFLQGTKEFAGKFYFAVNKVDTVGEEDLKAYMDYCEKILCHLMETKDVKLFPVSAKFGQGIDALKETVLADSKRHAEEILEESTEKKLKDAISGALRQLDFYWKAMNMEYKELDAKFEAVNEAVATIKAEAAEKDFLFEMFLNEYKLRLSQTVLELFGMEYHYDIDQLPAGIVTMKKDDFLKKVEDLCQDLLDTLNRILLYREENAYTVVRRINAINRLIRSLRSIRDGLN
;
A
#
# COMPACT_ATOMS: atom_id res chain seq x y z
N MET A 1 -24.73 4.09 -22.01
CA MET A 1 -23.94 5.17 -21.38
C MET A 1 -22.69 4.50 -20.83
N ASN A 2 -21.55 4.76 -21.46
CA ASN A 2 -20.27 4.34 -20.87
C ASN A 2 -20.08 5.16 -19.60
N ASN A 3 -20.40 4.56 -18.44
CA ASN A 3 -20.04 5.15 -17.17
C ASN A 3 -18.52 5.07 -17.09
N THR A 4 -17.83 6.17 -17.24
CA THR A 4 -16.38 6.21 -17.10
C THR A 4 -15.98 5.78 -15.70
N ILE A 5 -14.78 5.24 -15.51
CA ILE A 5 -14.29 4.83 -14.18
C ILE A 5 -14.32 6.03 -13.20
N LEU A 6 -14.07 7.24 -13.68
CA LEU A 6 -14.17 8.47 -12.89
C LEU A 6 -15.60 8.71 -12.36
N GLU A 7 -16.64 8.48 -13.18
CA GLU A 7 -18.03 8.62 -12.71
C GLU A 7 -18.38 7.54 -11.67
N LYS A 8 -17.92 6.30 -11.86
CA LYS A 8 -18.07 5.22 -10.88
C LYS A 8 -17.38 5.57 -9.55
N ALA A 9 -16.14 6.10 -9.61
CA ALA A 9 -15.39 6.53 -8.43
C ALA A 9 -16.11 7.70 -7.71
N LYS A 10 -16.56 8.72 -8.41
CA LYS A 10 -17.31 9.85 -7.83
C LYS A 10 -18.59 9.38 -7.14
N ARG A 11 -19.35 8.51 -7.80
CA ARG A 11 -20.57 7.95 -7.22
C ARG A 11 -20.27 7.09 -5.99
N THR A 12 -19.19 6.31 -6.02
CA THR A 12 -18.75 5.52 -4.86
C THR A 12 -18.37 6.43 -3.70
N TYR A 13 -17.60 7.49 -3.96
CA TYR A 13 -17.24 8.49 -2.96
C TYR A 13 -18.47 9.11 -2.28
N GLU A 14 -19.46 9.57 -3.07
CA GLU A 14 -20.69 10.16 -2.54
C GLU A 14 -21.43 9.17 -1.60
N LEU A 15 -21.50 7.90 -1.98
CA LEU A 15 -22.13 6.86 -1.19
C LEU A 15 -21.39 6.59 0.11
N LEU A 16 -20.06 6.45 0.05
CA LEU A 16 -19.22 6.15 1.21
C LEU A 16 -19.11 7.35 2.16
N ALA A 17 -18.97 8.56 1.64
CA ALA A 17 -18.87 9.80 2.44
C ALA A 17 -20.15 10.12 3.22
N ALA A 18 -21.29 9.60 2.77
CA ALA A 18 -22.58 9.78 3.45
C ALA A 18 -22.73 8.91 4.71
N ASP A 19 -21.85 7.95 4.94
CA ASP A 19 -21.92 7.02 6.08
C ASP A 19 -20.63 7.06 6.90
N GLU A 20 -20.75 7.31 8.20
CA GLU A 20 -19.59 7.41 9.11
C GLU A 20 -18.77 6.11 9.18
N ALA A 21 -19.42 4.97 9.02
CA ALA A 21 -18.74 3.68 9.02
C ALA A 21 -17.79 3.49 7.82
N CYS A 22 -17.91 4.32 6.79
CA CYS A 22 -17.16 4.18 5.54
C CYS A 22 -16.20 5.36 5.26
N LYS A 23 -15.96 6.24 6.24
CA LYS A 23 -15.14 7.46 6.04
C LYS A 23 -13.72 7.17 5.54
N GLY A 24 -13.05 6.15 6.09
CA GLY A 24 -11.71 5.74 5.65
C GLY A 24 -11.70 5.32 4.18
N HIS A 25 -12.63 4.48 3.77
CA HIS A 25 -12.79 4.07 2.38
C HIS A 25 -13.19 5.23 1.45
N ALA A 26 -13.99 6.20 1.96
CA ALA A 26 -14.29 7.41 1.20
C ALA A 26 -13.03 8.24 0.91
N SER A 27 -12.13 8.37 1.90
CA SER A 27 -10.84 9.06 1.71
C SER A 27 -9.97 8.39 0.64
N GLN A 28 -9.88 7.05 0.66
CA GLN A 28 -9.17 6.29 -0.37
C GLN A 28 -9.73 6.56 -1.77
N VAL A 29 -11.06 6.48 -1.93
CA VAL A 29 -11.72 6.75 -3.22
C VAL A 29 -11.53 8.20 -3.67
N LYS A 30 -11.52 9.16 -2.75
CA LYS A 30 -11.23 10.56 -3.06
C LYS A 30 -9.84 10.73 -3.67
N HIS A 31 -8.84 10.07 -3.11
CA HIS A 31 -7.48 10.09 -3.65
C HIS A 31 -7.41 9.49 -5.09
N LEU A 32 -8.16 8.41 -5.35
CA LEU A 32 -8.24 7.86 -6.71
C LEU A 32 -8.87 8.85 -7.70
N ILE A 33 -9.90 9.60 -7.29
CA ILE A 33 -10.53 10.64 -8.11
C ILE A 33 -9.52 11.74 -8.43
N GLU A 34 -8.78 12.23 -7.43
CA GLU A 34 -7.76 13.27 -7.59
C GLU A 34 -6.66 12.84 -8.58
N LYS A 35 -6.20 11.58 -8.48
CA LYS A 35 -5.21 11.00 -9.42
C LYS A 35 -5.75 10.98 -10.86
N LEU A 36 -6.99 10.51 -11.05
CA LEU A 36 -7.63 10.47 -12.39
C LEU A 36 -7.80 11.87 -12.99
N GLU A 37 -8.26 12.84 -12.19
CA GLU A 37 -8.48 14.22 -12.65
C GLU A 37 -7.17 14.92 -13.01
N ASN A 38 -6.12 14.68 -12.24
CA ASN A 38 -4.78 15.25 -12.47
C ASN A 38 -3.96 14.46 -13.51
N ARG A 39 -4.47 13.32 -13.99
CA ARG A 39 -3.75 12.40 -14.89
C ARG A 39 -2.35 12.04 -14.36
N GLN A 40 -2.21 11.91 -13.06
CA GLN A 40 -0.97 11.52 -12.42
C GLN A 40 -0.81 10.00 -12.44
N MET A 41 0.18 9.52 -13.15
CA MET A 41 0.54 8.10 -13.20
C MET A 41 1.76 7.85 -12.32
N SER A 42 1.65 6.98 -11.34
CA SER A 42 2.75 6.57 -10.47
C SER A 42 3.41 5.29 -10.99
N VAL A 43 4.74 5.32 -11.11
CA VAL A 43 5.56 4.18 -11.48
C VAL A 43 6.47 3.85 -10.31
N SER A 44 6.23 2.72 -9.66
CA SER A 44 7.05 2.29 -8.52
C SER A 44 8.12 1.29 -8.94
N ILE A 45 9.30 1.40 -8.33
CA ILE A 45 10.33 0.39 -8.43
C ILE A 45 10.29 -0.52 -7.20
N ILE A 46 10.09 -1.81 -7.44
CA ILE A 46 9.93 -2.81 -6.40
C ILE A 46 10.87 -3.98 -6.66
N GLY A 47 11.37 -4.59 -5.62
CA GLY A 47 12.26 -5.75 -5.70
C GLY A 47 12.92 -6.01 -4.37
N GLN A 48 13.52 -7.18 -4.25
CA GLN A 48 14.18 -7.60 -3.03
C GLN A 48 15.36 -6.68 -2.67
N PHE A 49 15.74 -6.70 -1.40
CA PHE A 49 16.96 -6.05 -0.94
C PHE A 49 18.20 -6.49 -1.75
N LYS A 50 19.12 -5.57 -2.02
CA LYS A 50 20.34 -5.76 -2.84
C LYS A 50 20.13 -6.03 -4.34
N ARG A 51 18.93 -5.99 -4.87
CA ARG A 51 18.71 -6.08 -6.34
C ARG A 51 19.18 -4.82 -7.09
N GLY A 52 19.40 -3.69 -6.40
CA GLY A 52 19.92 -2.44 -6.98
C GLY A 52 18.83 -1.45 -7.38
N LYS A 53 17.72 -1.37 -6.62
CA LYS A 53 16.60 -0.43 -6.88
C LYS A 53 17.07 1.02 -6.97
N SER A 54 17.69 1.56 -5.92
CA SER A 54 18.14 2.96 -5.89
C SER A 54 19.19 3.28 -6.97
N SER A 55 20.02 2.28 -7.34
CA SER A 55 20.94 2.44 -8.48
C SER A 55 20.19 2.52 -9.82
N LEU A 56 19.14 1.70 -9.98
CA LEU A 56 18.29 1.75 -11.17
C LEU A 56 17.47 3.04 -11.20
N SER A 57 16.96 3.49 -10.06
CA SER A 57 16.26 4.77 -9.91
C SER A 57 17.14 5.93 -10.40
N ASN A 58 18.37 6.02 -9.92
CA ASN A 58 19.34 7.04 -10.36
C ASN A 58 19.64 6.94 -11.86
N ALA A 59 19.78 5.73 -12.41
CA ALA A 59 20.03 5.53 -13.83
C ALA A 59 18.82 5.94 -14.71
N ILE A 60 17.59 5.68 -14.25
CA ILE A 60 16.36 6.10 -14.94
C ILE A 60 16.20 7.62 -14.89
N LEU A 61 16.47 8.23 -13.75
CA LEU A 61 16.33 9.68 -13.52
C LEU A 61 17.50 10.49 -14.11
N GLU A 62 18.58 9.83 -14.52
CA GLU A 62 19.82 10.46 -15.03
C GLU A 62 20.44 11.44 -14.03
N ASP A 63 20.17 11.21 -12.74
CA ASP A 63 20.68 12.03 -11.64
C ASP A 63 21.00 11.14 -10.42
N THR A 64 21.97 11.56 -9.60
CA THR A 64 22.39 10.82 -8.40
C THR A 64 21.68 11.39 -7.17
N ILE A 65 20.35 11.29 -7.16
CA ILE A 65 19.52 11.82 -6.08
C ILE A 65 19.17 10.78 -5.02
N MET A 66 19.17 9.49 -5.39
CA MET A 66 18.94 8.43 -4.42
C MET A 66 20.24 7.96 -3.81
N PRO A 67 20.35 7.83 -2.48
CA PRO A 67 21.53 7.27 -1.85
C PRO A 67 21.70 5.80 -2.24
N VAL A 68 22.94 5.41 -2.54
CA VAL A 68 23.31 4.07 -2.97
C VAL A 68 24.38 3.50 -2.03
N GLY A 69 24.22 2.28 -1.50
CA GLY A 69 25.19 1.64 -0.63
C GLY A 69 25.02 0.13 -0.47
N ILE A 70 25.95 -0.48 0.27
CA ILE A 70 26.00 -1.94 0.53
C ILE A 70 25.06 -2.35 1.65
N VAL A 71 24.70 -1.43 2.54
CA VAL A 71 23.76 -1.64 3.67
C VAL A 71 22.36 -1.21 3.22
N PRO A 72 21.26 -1.73 3.80
CA PRO A 72 19.91 -1.25 3.51
C PRO A 72 19.86 0.28 3.62
N ILE A 73 19.43 0.95 2.54
CA ILE A 73 19.57 2.40 2.46
C ILE A 73 18.21 3.07 2.60
N THR A 74 17.12 2.39 2.22
CA THR A 74 15.82 3.03 2.13
C THR A 74 14.92 2.53 3.26
N SER A 75 14.75 3.36 4.29
CA SER A 75 13.83 3.13 5.42
C SER A 75 12.46 3.81 5.21
N ALA A 76 12.39 4.79 4.32
CA ALA A 76 11.17 5.53 3.99
C ALA A 76 10.97 5.57 2.48
N VAL A 77 9.73 5.72 2.05
CA VAL A 77 9.40 5.83 0.63
C VAL A 77 9.80 7.19 0.08
N THR A 78 10.36 7.16 -1.12
CA THR A 78 10.78 8.38 -1.80
C THR A 78 10.01 8.53 -3.10
N LYS A 79 9.21 9.59 -3.21
CA LYS A 79 8.53 10.01 -4.43
C LYS A 79 9.39 11.05 -5.16
N VAL A 80 9.52 10.89 -6.46
CA VAL A 80 10.23 11.87 -7.30
C VAL A 80 9.26 12.41 -8.33
N VAL A 81 9.15 13.72 -8.38
CA VAL A 81 8.25 14.45 -9.27
C VAL A 81 9.02 15.46 -10.13
N TYR A 82 8.46 15.84 -11.26
CA TYR A 82 9.07 16.85 -12.12
C TYR A 82 8.97 18.23 -11.50
N GLY A 83 10.10 18.93 -11.42
CA GLY A 83 10.16 20.32 -10.93
C GLY A 83 11.57 20.80 -10.66
N PRO A 84 11.73 22.09 -10.33
CA PRO A 84 13.00 22.64 -9.85
C PRO A 84 13.49 21.84 -8.65
N LYS A 85 14.80 21.64 -8.55
CA LYS A 85 15.43 20.82 -7.53
C LYS A 85 15.05 21.25 -6.12
N ALA A 86 14.28 20.44 -5.42
CA ALA A 86 13.79 20.67 -4.06
C ALA A 86 13.53 19.31 -3.38
N ALA A 87 13.58 19.29 -2.05
CA ALA A 87 13.26 18.11 -1.25
C ALA A 87 12.41 18.50 -0.04
N GLU A 88 11.34 17.73 0.21
CA GLU A 88 10.50 17.87 1.40
C GLU A 88 10.34 16.52 2.09
N VAL A 89 10.29 16.54 3.41
CA VAL A 89 9.98 15.38 4.25
C VAL A 89 8.61 15.56 4.84
N ARG A 90 7.76 14.55 4.69
CA ARG A 90 6.46 14.46 5.33
C ARG A 90 6.53 13.46 6.46
N PHE A 91 6.18 13.91 7.64
CA PHE A 91 6.20 13.09 8.84
C PHE A 91 4.81 12.53 9.14
N MET A 92 4.77 11.36 9.76
CA MET A 92 3.53 10.67 10.16
C MET A 92 2.61 11.49 11.06
N ASN A 93 3.14 12.52 11.73
CA ASN A 93 2.37 13.47 12.53
C ASN A 93 1.76 14.63 11.72
N GLY A 94 1.90 14.58 10.39
CA GLY A 94 1.40 15.60 9.45
C GLY A 94 2.29 16.82 9.28
N VAL A 95 3.47 16.87 9.94
CA VAL A 95 4.45 17.95 9.73
C VAL A 95 5.12 17.78 8.37
N ILE A 96 5.30 18.86 7.64
CA ILE A 96 6.06 18.93 6.38
C ILE A 96 7.27 19.82 6.62
N GLN A 97 8.44 19.36 6.21
CA GLN A 97 9.70 20.06 6.36
C GLN A 97 10.47 20.08 5.05
N ASP A 98 10.85 21.27 4.58
CA ASP A 98 11.80 21.41 3.48
C ASP A 98 13.21 21.09 3.98
N ILE A 99 13.96 20.31 3.20
CA ILE A 99 15.32 19.89 3.50
C ILE A 99 16.26 20.16 2.32
N GLN A 100 17.57 20.18 2.59
CA GLN A 100 18.57 20.16 1.53
C GLN A 100 18.84 18.73 1.06
N PHE A 101 19.27 18.55 -0.19
CA PHE A 101 19.55 17.21 -0.73
C PHE A 101 20.67 16.49 0.03
N GLU A 102 21.60 17.24 0.62
CA GLU A 102 22.70 16.74 1.44
C GLU A 102 22.21 16.11 2.74
N GLU A 103 21.04 16.53 3.23
CA GLU A 103 20.41 16.03 4.46
C GLU A 103 19.53 14.79 4.19
N LEU A 104 19.31 14.45 2.91
CA LEU A 104 18.39 13.39 2.52
C LEU A 104 18.69 12.05 3.19
N SER A 105 19.98 11.68 3.30
CA SER A 105 20.40 10.43 3.95
C SER A 105 19.94 10.33 5.40
N GLU A 106 19.81 11.44 6.10
CA GLU A 106 19.34 11.48 7.49
C GLU A 106 17.89 11.02 7.66
N PHE A 107 17.09 11.07 6.60
CA PHE A 107 15.66 10.74 6.64
C PHE A 107 15.34 9.39 5.99
N ILE A 108 16.07 9.02 4.93
CA ILE A 108 15.75 7.81 4.15
C ILE A 108 16.76 6.67 4.33
N SER A 109 17.93 6.92 4.96
CA SER A 109 18.97 5.91 5.13
C SER A 109 18.74 5.09 6.39
N GLU A 110 18.79 3.76 6.29
CA GLU A 110 18.77 2.87 7.46
C GLU A 110 19.93 3.08 8.43
N GLN A 111 21.02 3.72 7.99
CA GLN A 111 22.15 4.04 8.86
C GLN A 111 21.90 5.25 9.75
N GLU A 112 21.18 6.24 9.27
CA GLU A 112 20.96 7.53 9.95
C GLU A 112 19.51 7.69 10.43
N ASN A 113 18.59 6.94 9.87
CA ASN A 113 17.19 6.83 10.29
C ASN A 113 16.79 5.35 10.45
N ALA A 114 17.54 4.65 11.28
CA ALA A 114 17.33 3.23 11.52
C ALA A 114 15.87 2.96 11.89
N ASN A 115 15.27 2.00 11.17
CA ASN A 115 13.88 1.60 11.42
C ASN A 115 12.87 2.76 11.37
N ASN A 116 13.22 3.83 10.64
CA ASN A 116 12.38 5.04 10.54
C ASN A 116 12.06 5.69 11.90
N GLU A 117 13.02 5.73 12.82
CA GLU A 117 12.84 6.32 14.16
C GLU A 117 12.38 7.79 14.13
N ARG A 118 12.69 8.51 13.03
CA ARG A 118 12.26 9.91 12.84
C ARG A 118 10.77 10.01 12.46
N GLY A 119 10.10 8.91 12.19
CA GLY A 119 8.67 8.90 11.81
C GLY A 119 8.41 9.56 10.45
N VAL A 120 9.27 9.32 9.48
CA VAL A 120 9.10 9.82 8.10
C VAL A 120 8.00 8.99 7.43
N GLU A 121 6.97 9.64 6.95
CA GLU A 121 5.91 9.00 6.15
C GLU A 121 6.39 8.83 4.71
N GLU A 122 6.81 9.92 4.09
CA GLU A 122 7.39 9.92 2.75
C GLU A 122 8.36 11.10 2.56
N VAL A 123 9.25 10.96 1.59
CA VAL A 123 10.08 12.04 1.10
C VAL A 123 9.69 12.36 -0.33
N VAL A 124 9.47 13.63 -0.64
CA VAL A 124 9.15 14.09 -1.99
C VAL A 124 10.34 14.88 -2.54
N LEU A 125 10.91 14.38 -3.63
CA LEU A 125 12.02 15.01 -4.35
C LEU A 125 11.52 15.61 -5.66
N HIS A 126 11.97 16.79 -5.95
CA HIS A 126 11.75 17.44 -7.23
C HIS A 126 13.04 17.41 -8.04
N CYS A 127 12.95 16.98 -9.29
CA CYS A 127 14.06 17.07 -10.24
C CYS A 127 13.56 17.29 -11.67
N GLU A 128 14.42 17.84 -12.53
CA GLU A 128 14.08 18.13 -13.92
C GLU A 128 14.34 16.95 -14.87
N ALA A 129 14.29 15.71 -14.35
CA ALA A 129 14.49 14.51 -15.15
C ALA A 129 13.45 14.41 -16.28
N PRO A 130 13.87 14.23 -17.55
CA PRO A 130 12.94 14.14 -18.67
C PRO A 130 11.92 13.00 -18.53
N PHE A 131 12.26 11.94 -17.80
CA PHE A 131 11.40 10.81 -17.51
C PHE A 131 10.12 11.20 -16.75
N LEU A 132 10.19 12.24 -15.93
CA LEU A 132 9.08 12.68 -15.06
C LEU A 132 8.15 13.71 -15.72
N LYS A 133 8.50 14.18 -16.91
CA LYS A 133 7.63 15.09 -17.67
C LYS A 133 6.27 14.41 -17.93
N ASP A 134 5.28 15.21 -18.16
CA ASP A 134 3.92 14.75 -18.50
C ASP A 134 3.17 14.06 -17.34
N GLY A 135 3.55 14.33 -16.07
CA GLY A 135 2.80 13.91 -14.90
C GLY A 135 3.18 12.53 -14.34
N LEU A 136 4.32 11.96 -14.77
CA LEU A 136 4.86 10.76 -14.14
C LEU A 136 5.38 11.08 -12.73
N VAL A 137 4.99 10.26 -11.77
CA VAL A 137 5.55 10.20 -10.42
C VAL A 137 6.35 8.93 -10.29
N PHE A 138 7.64 9.05 -9.99
CA PHE A 138 8.49 7.88 -9.77
C PHE A 138 8.59 7.61 -8.27
N VAL A 139 8.45 6.33 -7.87
CA VAL A 139 8.42 5.94 -6.45
C VAL A 139 9.49 4.89 -6.20
N ASP A 140 10.50 5.21 -5.40
CA ASP A 140 11.46 4.24 -4.87
C ASP A 140 10.97 3.71 -3.52
N THR A 141 10.85 2.39 -3.41
CA THR A 141 10.32 1.71 -2.24
C THR A 141 11.40 0.99 -1.46
N PRO A 142 11.25 0.83 -0.13
CA PRO A 142 12.07 -0.10 0.64
C PRO A 142 12.08 -1.51 0.04
N GLY A 143 13.17 -2.26 0.25
CA GLY A 143 13.34 -3.60 -0.34
C GLY A 143 12.44 -4.66 0.28
N VAL A 144 11.74 -5.42 -0.55
CA VAL A 144 10.99 -6.61 -0.13
C VAL A 144 11.94 -7.67 0.44
N GLY A 145 11.56 -8.35 1.54
CA GLY A 145 12.34 -9.46 2.10
C GLY A 145 13.69 -9.03 2.70
N SER A 146 13.84 -7.78 3.13
CA SER A 146 14.93 -7.42 4.04
C SER A 146 14.76 -8.14 5.37
N PHE A 147 15.80 -8.17 6.21
CA PHE A 147 15.72 -8.75 7.56
C PHE A 147 14.63 -8.12 8.44
N HIS A 148 14.05 -7.01 7.98
CA HIS A 148 12.95 -6.29 8.60
C HIS A 148 11.66 -6.61 7.84
N GLN A 149 10.71 -7.28 8.48
CA GLN A 149 9.39 -7.64 7.92
C GLN A 149 8.62 -6.42 7.40
N ASN A 150 8.87 -5.26 7.99
CA ASN A 150 8.26 -3.99 7.67
C ASN A 150 8.47 -3.51 6.24
N ASN A 151 9.66 -3.75 5.69
CA ASN A 151 9.96 -3.33 4.33
C ASN A 151 9.08 -4.05 3.30
N THR A 152 8.64 -5.27 3.61
CA THR A 152 7.71 -6.01 2.76
C THR A 152 6.30 -5.41 2.86
N GLU A 153 5.82 -5.06 4.05
CA GLU A 153 4.51 -4.41 4.24
C GLU A 153 4.48 -3.02 3.60
N THR A 154 5.55 -2.23 3.77
CA THR A 154 5.71 -0.95 3.07
C THR A 154 5.62 -1.12 1.56
N ALA A 155 6.34 -2.10 1.00
CA ALA A 155 6.27 -2.38 -0.42
C ALA A 155 4.84 -2.77 -0.86
N TYR A 156 4.09 -3.54 -0.06
CA TYR A 156 2.70 -3.88 -0.31
C TYR A 156 1.78 -2.65 -0.32
N LEU A 157 1.93 -1.73 0.64
CA LEU A 157 1.11 -0.52 0.71
C LEU A 157 1.34 0.38 -0.50
N TYR A 158 2.60 0.60 -0.86
CA TYR A 158 2.91 1.43 -2.03
C TYR A 158 2.60 0.76 -3.37
N MET A 159 2.60 -0.56 -3.39
CA MET A 159 2.08 -1.30 -4.54
C MET A 159 0.60 -0.99 -4.79
N LYS A 160 -0.20 -0.92 -3.73
CA LYS A 160 -1.62 -0.53 -3.81
C LYS A 160 -1.80 0.90 -4.36
N GLU A 161 -0.84 1.79 -4.17
CA GLU A 161 -0.87 3.16 -4.70
C GLU A 161 -0.31 3.27 -6.12
N SER A 162 0.47 2.29 -6.57
CA SER A 162 1.16 2.30 -7.87
C SER A 162 0.20 2.02 -9.03
N ASP A 163 0.38 2.72 -10.14
CA ASP A 163 -0.38 2.48 -11.37
C ASP A 163 0.39 1.56 -12.31
N ALA A 164 1.72 1.69 -12.32
CA ALA A 164 2.63 0.77 -12.98
C ALA A 164 3.79 0.40 -12.05
N VAL A 165 4.40 -0.76 -12.27
CA VAL A 165 5.47 -1.30 -11.45
C VAL A 165 6.63 -1.75 -12.32
N ILE A 166 7.84 -1.33 -11.96
CA ILE A 166 9.09 -1.92 -12.41
C ILE A 166 9.53 -2.92 -11.35
N PHE A 167 9.33 -4.21 -11.62
CA PHE A 167 9.76 -5.27 -10.73
C PHE A 167 11.19 -5.69 -11.05
N LEU A 168 12.09 -5.49 -10.07
CA LEU A 168 13.54 -5.65 -10.27
C LEU A 168 14.03 -6.99 -9.73
N LEU A 169 14.50 -7.81 -10.64
CA LEU A 169 15.28 -9.04 -10.41
C LEU A 169 16.78 -8.75 -10.60
N SER A 170 17.62 -9.73 -10.35
CA SER A 170 19.08 -9.58 -10.53
C SER A 170 19.72 -10.95 -10.79
N VAL A 171 20.69 -10.99 -11.69
CA VAL A 171 21.37 -12.24 -12.09
C VAL A 171 22.17 -12.92 -10.99
N ASP A 172 22.49 -12.21 -9.90
CA ASP A 172 23.28 -12.74 -8.78
C ASP A 172 22.51 -13.65 -7.85
N SER A 173 21.19 -13.74 -7.96
CA SER A 173 20.40 -14.76 -7.28
C SER A 173 19.09 -15.07 -8.03
N PRO A 174 18.65 -16.35 -8.03
CA PRO A 174 17.39 -16.74 -8.65
C PRO A 174 16.19 -16.01 -8.02
N ILE A 175 15.08 -15.96 -8.76
CA ILE A 175 13.80 -15.54 -8.18
C ILE A 175 13.45 -16.51 -7.05
N ASN A 176 13.12 -15.97 -5.88
CA ASN A 176 12.87 -16.77 -4.68
C ASN A 176 11.40 -16.72 -4.25
N GLN A 177 11.04 -17.52 -3.26
CA GLN A 177 9.66 -17.66 -2.80
C GLN A 177 9.07 -16.34 -2.30
N ILE A 178 9.85 -15.49 -1.64
CA ILE A 178 9.39 -14.16 -1.15
C ILE A 178 8.96 -13.27 -2.32
N GLU A 179 9.75 -13.26 -3.41
CA GLU A 179 9.42 -12.49 -4.62
C GLU A 179 8.19 -13.05 -5.34
N ILE A 180 8.07 -14.39 -5.36
CA ILE A 180 6.90 -15.08 -5.92
C ILE A 180 5.64 -14.75 -5.14
N ASP A 181 5.67 -14.91 -3.81
CA ASP A 181 4.53 -14.64 -2.92
C ASP A 181 4.11 -13.16 -3.01
N PHE A 182 5.10 -12.26 -3.07
CA PHE A 182 4.86 -10.84 -3.24
C PHE A 182 4.14 -10.55 -4.57
N LEU A 183 4.62 -11.08 -5.69
CA LEU A 183 3.98 -10.89 -6.99
C LEU A 183 2.57 -11.49 -7.03
N GLN A 184 2.36 -12.68 -6.46
CA GLN A 184 1.03 -13.29 -6.36
C GLN A 184 0.06 -12.45 -5.55
N GLY A 185 0.51 -11.87 -4.45
CA GLY A 185 -0.33 -11.04 -3.57
C GLY A 185 -0.59 -9.62 -4.10
N THR A 186 0.17 -9.18 -5.12
CA THR A 186 0.15 -7.77 -5.55
C THR A 186 -0.20 -7.56 -7.02
N LYS A 187 -0.20 -8.59 -7.85
CA LYS A 187 -0.47 -8.47 -9.31
C LYS A 187 -1.81 -7.82 -9.64
N GLU A 188 -2.75 -7.88 -8.72
CA GLU A 188 -4.11 -7.33 -8.87
C GLU A 188 -4.20 -5.82 -8.53
N PHE A 189 -3.11 -5.17 -8.08
CA PHE A 189 -3.18 -3.76 -7.67
C PHE A 189 -2.68 -2.78 -8.74
N ALA A 190 -1.69 -3.16 -9.55
CA ALA A 190 -1.18 -2.31 -10.62
C ALA A 190 -1.80 -2.63 -11.98
N GLY A 191 -1.96 -1.60 -12.81
CA GLY A 191 -2.44 -1.75 -14.19
C GLY A 191 -1.37 -2.31 -15.13
N LYS A 192 -0.08 -2.10 -14.82
CA LYS A 192 1.02 -2.53 -15.67
C LYS A 192 2.25 -2.99 -14.88
N PHE A 193 2.89 -4.06 -15.37
CA PHE A 193 4.18 -4.54 -14.86
C PHE A 193 5.25 -4.50 -15.93
N TYR A 194 6.44 -4.05 -15.53
CA TYR A 194 7.69 -4.12 -16.27
C TYR A 194 8.67 -4.95 -15.44
N PHE A 195 9.35 -5.92 -16.04
CA PHE A 195 10.30 -6.77 -15.35
C PHE A 195 11.72 -6.44 -15.80
N ALA A 196 12.57 -5.99 -14.89
CA ALA A 196 13.97 -5.69 -15.16
C ALA A 196 14.89 -6.71 -14.46
N VAL A 197 15.91 -7.18 -15.16
CA VAL A 197 16.95 -8.08 -14.64
C VAL A 197 18.23 -7.30 -14.56
N ASN A 198 18.67 -6.94 -13.35
CA ASN A 198 19.84 -6.09 -13.12
C ASN A 198 21.14 -6.90 -12.97
N LYS A 199 22.26 -6.18 -12.98
CA LYS A 199 23.63 -6.67 -12.83
C LYS A 199 24.08 -7.61 -13.95
N VAL A 200 23.54 -7.44 -15.15
CA VAL A 200 23.88 -8.29 -16.30
C VAL A 200 25.37 -8.20 -16.69
N ASP A 201 26.05 -7.16 -16.24
CA ASP A 201 27.49 -6.94 -16.38
C ASP A 201 28.35 -7.97 -15.60
N THR A 202 27.74 -8.75 -14.70
CA THR A 202 28.45 -9.70 -13.82
C THR A 202 28.47 -11.13 -14.36
N VAL A 203 27.76 -11.43 -15.44
CA VAL A 203 27.63 -12.77 -16.01
C VAL A 203 27.91 -12.79 -17.51
N GLY A 204 28.25 -13.96 -18.06
CA GLY A 204 28.43 -14.15 -19.49
C GLY A 204 27.10 -14.27 -20.26
N GLU A 205 27.16 -14.15 -21.58
CA GLU A 205 25.97 -14.16 -22.45
C GLU A 205 25.14 -15.46 -22.33
N GLU A 206 25.81 -16.62 -22.22
CA GLU A 206 25.13 -17.92 -22.08
C GLU A 206 24.37 -18.03 -20.77
N ASP A 207 25.01 -17.62 -19.65
CA ASP A 207 24.40 -17.63 -18.33
C ASP A 207 23.25 -16.62 -18.25
N LEU A 208 23.45 -15.44 -18.84
CA LEU A 208 22.38 -14.42 -18.92
C LEU A 208 21.16 -14.97 -19.65
N LYS A 209 21.37 -15.60 -20.80
CA LYS A 209 20.27 -16.18 -21.57
C LYS A 209 19.54 -17.26 -20.78
N ALA A 210 20.28 -18.17 -20.14
CA ALA A 210 19.69 -19.22 -19.33
C ALA A 210 18.86 -18.63 -18.15
N TYR A 211 19.37 -17.58 -17.52
CA TYR A 211 18.67 -16.88 -16.44
C TYR A 211 17.40 -16.17 -16.92
N MET A 212 17.47 -15.49 -18.09
CA MET A 212 16.32 -14.83 -18.69
C MET A 212 15.20 -15.83 -19.04
N ASP A 213 15.56 -16.94 -19.69
CA ASP A 213 14.63 -18.02 -20.03
C ASP A 213 13.97 -18.66 -18.78
N TYR A 214 14.72 -18.76 -17.68
CA TYR A 214 14.22 -19.23 -16.38
C TYR A 214 13.22 -18.24 -15.79
N CYS A 215 13.55 -16.95 -15.71
CA CYS A 215 12.68 -15.91 -15.17
C CYS A 215 11.40 -15.77 -16.00
N GLU A 216 11.50 -15.78 -17.34
CA GLU A 216 10.36 -15.66 -18.23
C GLU A 216 9.31 -16.74 -17.96
N LYS A 217 9.73 -18.00 -17.83
CA LYS A 217 8.83 -19.13 -17.55
C LYS A 217 8.07 -18.94 -16.21
N ILE A 218 8.78 -18.53 -15.17
CA ILE A 218 8.15 -18.30 -13.84
C ILE A 218 7.18 -17.12 -13.92
N LEU A 219 7.62 -16.00 -14.50
CA LEU A 219 6.80 -14.79 -14.59
C LEU A 219 5.58 -14.98 -15.48
N CYS A 220 5.70 -15.68 -16.61
CA CYS A 220 4.55 -16.04 -17.45
C CYS A 220 3.50 -16.84 -16.66
N HIS A 221 3.96 -17.79 -15.84
CA HIS A 221 3.05 -18.58 -14.99
C HIS A 221 2.40 -17.71 -13.91
N LEU A 222 3.18 -16.87 -13.21
CA LEU A 222 2.69 -16.00 -12.13
C LEU A 222 1.70 -14.92 -12.61
N MET A 223 1.99 -14.34 -13.78
CA MET A 223 1.18 -13.28 -14.39
C MET A 223 0.06 -13.82 -15.29
N GLU A 224 -0.07 -15.15 -15.40
CA GLU A 224 -1.09 -15.82 -16.22
C GLU A 224 -1.10 -15.33 -17.68
N THR A 225 0.10 -15.06 -18.23
CA THR A 225 0.30 -14.57 -19.59
C THR A 225 1.19 -15.50 -20.39
N LYS A 226 1.13 -15.39 -21.73
CA LYS A 226 1.97 -16.19 -22.64
C LYS A 226 3.32 -15.53 -22.92
N ASP A 227 3.43 -14.25 -22.65
CA ASP A 227 4.61 -13.44 -22.97
C ASP A 227 4.84 -12.39 -21.90
N VAL A 228 6.06 -12.33 -21.39
CA VAL A 228 6.53 -11.33 -20.43
C VAL A 228 7.78 -10.70 -20.96
N LYS A 229 7.76 -9.39 -21.17
CA LYS A 229 8.95 -8.65 -21.60
C LYS A 229 9.90 -8.42 -20.44
N LEU A 230 11.08 -9.01 -20.53
CA LEU A 230 12.19 -8.83 -19.58
C LEU A 230 13.20 -7.84 -20.15
N PHE A 231 13.66 -6.91 -19.32
CA PHE A 231 14.67 -5.91 -19.65
C PHE A 231 15.99 -6.27 -18.96
N PRO A 232 16.99 -6.79 -19.69
CA PRO A 232 18.32 -6.99 -19.14
C PRO A 232 19.01 -5.62 -18.96
N VAL A 233 19.39 -5.28 -17.73
CA VAL A 233 19.95 -3.96 -17.39
C VAL A 233 21.20 -4.09 -16.52
N SER A 234 22.11 -3.11 -16.66
CA SER A 234 23.14 -2.84 -15.67
C SER A 234 22.98 -1.40 -15.19
N ALA A 235 22.39 -1.23 -14.01
CA ALA A 235 22.23 0.08 -13.41
C ALA A 235 23.59 0.78 -13.15
N LYS A 236 24.65 -0.01 -12.94
CA LYS A 236 26.01 0.50 -12.69
C LYS A 236 26.64 1.12 -13.94
N PHE A 237 26.39 0.54 -15.11
CA PHE A 237 27.02 0.95 -16.37
C PHE A 237 26.03 1.60 -17.35
N GLY A 238 24.77 1.80 -16.96
CA GLY A 238 23.74 2.38 -17.83
C GLY A 238 23.26 1.46 -18.97
N GLN A 239 23.69 0.19 -19.00
CA GLN A 239 23.35 -0.74 -20.09
C GLN A 239 21.87 -1.13 -19.99
N GLY A 240 21.15 -1.08 -21.12
CA GLY A 240 19.77 -1.52 -21.24
C GLY A 240 18.73 -0.59 -20.58
N ILE A 241 19.17 0.47 -19.91
CA ILE A 241 18.28 1.41 -19.21
C ILE A 241 17.37 2.15 -20.19
N ASP A 242 17.90 2.61 -21.32
CA ASP A 242 17.13 3.36 -22.32
C ASP A 242 15.95 2.55 -22.85
N ALA A 243 16.14 1.26 -23.12
CA ALA A 243 15.08 0.38 -23.60
C ALA A 243 13.92 0.25 -22.59
N LEU A 244 14.23 0.17 -21.29
CA LEU A 244 13.24 0.17 -20.21
C LEU A 244 12.55 1.53 -20.14
N LYS A 245 13.31 2.64 -20.08
CA LYS A 245 12.78 4.01 -20.03
C LYS A 245 11.87 4.32 -21.21
N GLU A 246 12.33 4.05 -22.43
CA GLU A 246 11.55 4.29 -23.65
C GLU A 246 10.25 3.49 -23.67
N THR A 247 10.26 2.24 -23.17
CA THR A 247 9.05 1.43 -23.07
C THR A 247 8.08 2.03 -22.07
N VAL A 248 8.51 2.39 -20.85
CA VAL A 248 7.68 3.01 -19.84
C VAL A 248 7.12 4.35 -20.33
N LEU A 249 7.96 5.19 -20.96
CA LEU A 249 7.54 6.49 -21.52
C LEU A 249 6.58 6.33 -22.70
N ALA A 250 6.81 5.33 -23.58
CA ALA A 250 5.90 5.06 -24.68
C ALA A 250 4.53 4.60 -24.20
N ASP A 251 4.50 3.71 -23.20
CA ASP A 251 3.26 3.26 -22.60
C ASP A 251 2.57 4.41 -21.85
N SER A 252 3.30 5.22 -21.07
CA SER A 252 2.73 6.37 -20.38
C SER A 252 2.14 7.43 -21.34
N LYS A 253 2.70 7.58 -22.54
CA LYS A 253 2.17 8.53 -23.56
C LYS A 253 1.01 7.97 -24.37
N ARG A 254 1.01 6.66 -24.63
CA ARG A 254 0.01 6.02 -25.48
C ARG A 254 -1.15 5.40 -24.71
N HIS A 255 -0.87 4.92 -23.50
CA HIS A 255 -1.76 4.10 -22.70
C HIS A 255 -1.92 4.59 -21.27
N ALA A 256 -1.48 5.83 -20.93
CA ALA A 256 -1.57 6.33 -19.56
C ALA A 256 -3.01 6.31 -19.05
N GLU A 257 -3.97 6.70 -19.87
CA GLU A 257 -5.39 6.68 -19.54
C GLU A 257 -5.85 5.25 -19.25
N GLU A 258 -5.51 4.29 -20.11
CA GLU A 258 -5.86 2.87 -19.93
C GLU A 258 -5.23 2.27 -18.67
N ILE A 259 -3.93 2.51 -18.44
CA ILE A 259 -3.20 2.01 -17.27
C ILE A 259 -3.78 2.62 -15.98
N LEU A 260 -4.07 3.92 -15.99
CA LEU A 260 -4.62 4.62 -14.84
C LEU A 260 -6.06 4.17 -14.56
N GLU A 261 -6.88 3.98 -15.61
CA GLU A 261 -8.24 3.47 -15.49
C GLU A 261 -8.23 2.03 -14.94
N GLU A 262 -7.39 1.13 -15.47
CA GLU A 262 -7.28 -0.26 -15.01
C GLU A 262 -6.81 -0.33 -13.56
N SER A 263 -5.77 0.43 -13.19
CA SER A 263 -5.28 0.52 -11.82
C SER A 263 -6.35 1.06 -10.87
N THR A 264 -7.04 2.13 -11.28
CA THR A 264 -8.12 2.73 -10.49
C THR A 264 -9.29 1.77 -10.32
N GLU A 265 -9.66 1.02 -11.36
CA GLU A 265 -10.74 0.04 -11.29
C GLU A 265 -10.47 -1.05 -10.25
N LYS A 266 -9.26 -1.60 -10.25
CA LYS A 266 -8.80 -2.58 -9.26
C LYS A 266 -8.85 -2.03 -7.84
N LYS A 267 -8.30 -0.85 -7.62
CA LYS A 267 -8.28 -0.17 -6.31
C LYS A 267 -9.68 0.23 -5.84
N LEU A 268 -10.53 0.68 -6.74
CA LEU A 268 -11.93 1.00 -6.43
C LEU A 268 -12.70 -0.26 -6.01
N LYS A 269 -12.45 -1.39 -6.68
CA LYS A 269 -13.03 -2.69 -6.34
C LYS A 269 -12.59 -3.15 -4.95
N ASP A 270 -11.31 -2.95 -4.59
CA ASP A 270 -10.77 -3.26 -3.25
C ASP A 270 -11.40 -2.36 -2.18
N ALA A 271 -11.44 -1.04 -2.39
CA ALA A 271 -12.07 -0.10 -1.47
C ALA A 271 -13.56 -0.40 -1.23
N ILE A 272 -14.31 -0.70 -2.29
CA ILE A 272 -15.72 -1.11 -2.18
C ILE A 272 -15.84 -2.42 -1.40
N SER A 273 -14.95 -3.38 -1.63
CA SER A 273 -14.97 -4.68 -0.94
C SER A 273 -14.67 -4.53 0.55
N GLY A 274 -13.72 -3.65 0.92
CA GLY A 274 -13.45 -3.26 2.31
C GLY A 274 -14.68 -2.64 2.97
N ALA A 275 -15.27 -1.64 2.32
CA ALA A 275 -16.48 -0.98 2.81
C ALA A 275 -17.67 -1.97 2.98
N LEU A 276 -17.82 -2.91 2.06
CA LEU A 276 -18.87 -3.94 2.17
C LEU A 276 -18.66 -4.84 3.39
N ARG A 277 -17.42 -5.27 3.68
CA ARG A 277 -17.12 -6.05 4.90
C ARG A 277 -17.48 -5.27 6.16
N GLN A 278 -17.11 -3.99 6.22
CA GLN A 278 -17.44 -3.09 7.32
C GLN A 278 -18.96 -2.96 7.52
N LEU A 279 -19.69 -2.72 6.43
CA LEU A 279 -21.15 -2.56 6.46
C LEU A 279 -21.87 -3.87 6.80
N ASP A 280 -21.38 -5.01 6.32
CA ASP A 280 -21.94 -6.32 6.68
C ASP A 280 -21.76 -6.62 8.18
N PHE A 281 -20.62 -6.21 8.77
CA PHE A 281 -20.40 -6.26 10.22
C PHE A 281 -21.43 -5.40 10.98
N TYR A 282 -21.58 -4.12 10.61
CA TYR A 282 -22.59 -3.23 11.21
C TYR A 282 -23.99 -3.80 11.08
N TRP A 283 -24.35 -4.29 9.91
CA TRP A 283 -25.67 -4.87 9.66
C TRP A 283 -25.93 -6.07 10.56
N LYS A 284 -24.97 -6.97 10.70
CA LYS A 284 -25.11 -8.17 11.53
C LYS A 284 -25.23 -7.81 13.01
N ALA A 285 -24.37 -6.95 13.51
CA ALA A 285 -24.40 -6.50 14.90
C ALA A 285 -25.71 -5.75 15.22
N MET A 286 -26.20 -4.91 14.30
CA MET A 286 -27.48 -4.20 14.46
C MET A 286 -28.71 -5.13 14.46
N ASN A 287 -28.63 -6.33 13.92
CA ASN A 287 -29.71 -7.32 13.90
C ASN A 287 -29.63 -8.33 15.05
N MET A 288 -28.58 -8.30 15.89
CA MET A 288 -28.49 -9.16 17.08
C MET A 288 -29.47 -8.72 18.16
N GLU A 289 -29.86 -9.64 19.05
CA GLU A 289 -30.55 -9.27 20.26
C GLU A 289 -29.63 -8.39 21.15
N TYR A 290 -30.22 -7.40 21.85
CA TYR A 290 -29.46 -6.44 22.64
C TYR A 290 -28.57 -7.14 23.69
N LYS A 291 -29.13 -8.11 24.42
CA LYS A 291 -28.39 -8.88 25.44
C LYS A 291 -27.21 -9.67 24.86
N GLU A 292 -27.40 -10.20 23.66
CA GLU A 292 -26.33 -10.92 22.97
C GLU A 292 -25.22 -9.96 22.53
N LEU A 293 -25.59 -8.82 21.96
CA LEU A 293 -24.65 -7.79 21.54
C LEU A 293 -23.86 -7.23 22.72
N ASP A 294 -24.54 -6.92 23.83
CA ASP A 294 -23.97 -6.44 25.07
C ASP A 294 -22.94 -7.43 25.66
N ALA A 295 -23.29 -8.71 25.73
CA ALA A 295 -22.36 -9.75 26.18
C ALA A 295 -21.13 -9.89 25.28
N LYS A 296 -21.29 -9.76 23.96
CA LYS A 296 -20.16 -9.77 23.02
C LYS A 296 -19.29 -8.54 23.13
N PHE A 297 -19.89 -7.38 23.41
CA PHE A 297 -19.17 -6.16 23.66
C PHE A 297 -18.31 -6.26 24.93
N GLU A 298 -18.85 -6.81 26.03
CA GLU A 298 -18.07 -7.07 27.23
C GLU A 298 -16.89 -8.02 26.97
N ALA A 299 -17.10 -9.09 26.18
CA ALA A 299 -16.02 -10.00 25.84
C ALA A 299 -14.92 -9.32 24.99
N VAL A 300 -15.29 -8.38 24.11
CA VAL A 300 -14.31 -7.56 23.38
C VAL A 300 -13.57 -6.61 24.31
N ASN A 301 -14.26 -5.97 25.25
CA ASN A 301 -13.63 -5.11 26.27
C ASN A 301 -12.58 -5.88 27.10
N GLU A 302 -12.89 -7.11 27.51
CA GLU A 302 -11.95 -7.97 28.24
C GLU A 302 -10.71 -8.31 27.38
N ALA A 303 -10.91 -8.64 26.09
CA ALA A 303 -9.81 -8.91 25.17
C ALA A 303 -8.93 -7.66 24.94
N VAL A 304 -9.56 -6.49 24.79
CA VAL A 304 -8.88 -5.20 24.67
C VAL A 304 -8.07 -4.89 25.93
N ALA A 305 -8.66 -5.07 27.10
CA ALA A 305 -7.98 -4.83 28.37
C ALA A 305 -6.74 -5.73 28.52
N THR A 306 -6.87 -7.01 28.13
CA THR A 306 -5.75 -7.97 28.13
C THR A 306 -4.63 -7.52 27.19
N ILE A 307 -4.96 -7.13 25.96
CA ILE A 307 -3.98 -6.64 24.97
C ILE A 307 -3.27 -5.38 25.46
N LYS A 308 -4.00 -4.40 26.01
CA LYS A 308 -3.41 -3.18 26.56
C LYS A 308 -2.46 -3.46 27.74
N ALA A 309 -2.83 -4.38 28.63
CA ALA A 309 -1.97 -4.80 29.75
C ALA A 309 -0.68 -5.48 29.26
N GLU A 310 -0.80 -6.43 28.33
CA GLU A 310 0.36 -7.10 27.73
C GLU A 310 1.25 -6.13 26.98
N ALA A 311 0.68 -5.18 26.20
CA ALA A 311 1.44 -4.17 25.49
C ALA A 311 2.27 -3.29 26.42
N ALA A 312 1.71 -2.92 27.58
CA ALA A 312 2.42 -2.11 28.58
C ALA A 312 3.63 -2.80 29.18
N GLU A 313 3.65 -4.13 29.24
CA GLU A 313 4.75 -4.96 29.77
C GLU A 313 5.86 -5.24 28.75
N LYS A 314 5.62 -4.99 27.46
CA LYS A 314 6.60 -5.27 26.39
C LYS A 314 7.68 -4.20 26.33
N ASP A 315 8.92 -4.63 26.09
CA ASP A 315 10.09 -3.73 26.01
C ASP A 315 10.82 -3.76 24.66
N PHE A 316 10.53 -4.74 23.76
CA PHE A 316 11.24 -4.93 22.50
C PHE A 316 10.32 -5.45 21.38
N LEU A 317 10.68 -5.19 20.12
CA LEU A 317 10.01 -5.69 18.90
C LEU A 317 8.52 -5.31 18.78
N PHE A 318 8.20 -4.07 19.10
CA PHE A 318 6.83 -3.56 19.21
C PHE A 318 5.96 -3.81 17.98
N GLU A 319 6.53 -3.79 16.79
CA GLU A 319 5.75 -3.99 15.56
C GLU A 319 5.24 -5.43 15.39
N MET A 320 6.08 -6.44 15.67
CA MET A 320 5.60 -7.82 15.69
C MET A 320 4.39 -7.97 16.62
N PHE A 321 4.44 -7.32 17.77
CA PHE A 321 3.33 -7.38 18.73
C PHE A 321 2.11 -6.60 18.25
N LEU A 322 2.29 -5.48 17.55
CA LEU A 322 1.15 -4.74 17.01
C LEU A 322 0.35 -5.57 16.01
N ASN A 323 1.02 -6.25 15.08
CA ASN A 323 0.38 -7.17 14.14
C ASN A 323 -0.23 -8.40 14.83
N GLU A 324 0.44 -8.93 15.84
CA GLU A 324 -0.10 -10.00 16.67
C GLU A 324 -1.38 -9.56 17.39
N TYR A 325 -1.41 -8.36 17.97
CA TYR A 325 -2.59 -7.83 18.64
C TYR A 325 -3.74 -7.54 17.66
N LYS A 326 -3.44 -7.00 16.49
CA LYS A 326 -4.43 -6.84 15.41
C LYS A 326 -5.02 -8.19 15.02
N LEU A 327 -4.18 -9.21 14.82
CA LEU A 327 -4.64 -10.56 14.49
C LEU A 327 -5.51 -11.16 15.61
N ARG A 328 -5.09 -11.03 16.86
CA ARG A 328 -5.84 -11.53 18.03
C ARG A 328 -7.21 -10.85 18.16
N LEU A 329 -7.25 -9.52 18.01
CA LEU A 329 -8.54 -8.78 18.00
C LEU A 329 -9.42 -9.23 16.85
N SER A 330 -8.87 -9.39 15.64
CA SER A 330 -9.60 -9.89 14.47
C SER A 330 -10.16 -11.29 14.70
N GLN A 331 -9.39 -12.19 15.31
CA GLN A 331 -9.83 -13.53 15.68
C GLN A 331 -10.95 -13.49 16.74
N THR A 332 -10.79 -12.65 17.77
CA THR A 332 -11.84 -12.46 18.80
C THR A 332 -13.15 -12.00 18.17
N VAL A 333 -13.09 -11.02 17.28
CA VAL A 333 -14.29 -10.54 16.58
C VAL A 333 -14.89 -11.62 15.69
N LEU A 334 -14.05 -12.35 14.95
CA LEU A 334 -14.51 -13.47 14.11
C LEU A 334 -15.21 -14.56 14.94
N GLU A 335 -14.65 -14.94 16.08
CA GLU A 335 -15.24 -15.94 16.97
C GLU A 335 -16.57 -15.47 17.59
N LEU A 336 -16.62 -14.22 18.07
CA LEU A 336 -17.81 -13.66 18.72
C LEU A 336 -18.92 -13.34 17.72
N PHE A 337 -18.60 -12.71 16.60
CA PHE A 337 -19.57 -12.20 15.64
C PHE A 337 -19.74 -13.11 14.39
N GLY A 338 -18.81 -14.05 14.17
CA GLY A 338 -18.77 -14.92 12.99
C GLY A 338 -18.51 -14.14 11.70
N MET A 339 -17.79 -13.01 11.78
CA MET A 339 -17.42 -12.14 10.66
C MET A 339 -16.09 -11.46 10.95
N GLU A 340 -15.34 -11.16 9.88
CA GLU A 340 -14.16 -10.32 9.98
C GLU A 340 -14.55 -8.85 10.23
N TYR A 341 -13.76 -8.18 11.05
CA TYR A 341 -13.81 -6.74 11.24
C TYR A 341 -12.68 -6.09 10.44
N HIS A 342 -13.00 -5.05 9.70
CA HIS A 342 -12.02 -4.27 8.97
C HIS A 342 -11.68 -3.02 9.79
N TYR A 343 -10.42 -2.94 10.22
CA TYR A 343 -9.91 -1.80 10.95
C TYR A 343 -9.60 -0.66 9.97
N ASP A 344 -10.13 0.54 10.22
CA ASP A 344 -9.78 1.76 9.44
C ASP A 344 -8.28 2.12 9.58
N ILE A 345 -7.60 1.53 10.58
CA ILE A 345 -6.17 1.66 10.85
C ILE A 345 -5.32 0.74 9.94
N ASP A 346 -5.84 0.26 8.81
CA ASP A 346 -5.03 -0.48 7.82
C ASP A 346 -3.91 0.37 7.17
N GLN A 347 -3.84 1.64 7.50
CA GLN A 347 -2.72 2.55 7.26
C GLN A 347 -1.81 2.68 8.49
N LEU A 348 -1.52 1.58 9.18
CA LEU A 348 -0.32 1.59 10.01
C LEU A 348 0.85 1.84 9.06
N PRO A 349 1.58 2.94 9.22
CA PRO A 349 2.71 3.21 8.34
C PRO A 349 3.62 2.01 8.41
N ALA A 350 3.73 1.31 7.29
CA ALA A 350 4.70 0.26 7.15
C ALA A 350 6.07 0.92 7.28
N GLY A 351 6.93 0.39 8.11
CA GLY A 351 8.30 0.85 8.21
C GLY A 351 8.78 1.29 9.59
N ILE A 352 8.04 1.00 10.67
CA ILE A 352 8.54 1.30 12.02
C ILE A 352 9.01 0.00 12.68
N VAL A 353 10.30 -0.28 12.61
CA VAL A 353 10.94 -1.43 13.26
C VAL A 353 11.31 -1.12 14.71
N THR A 354 11.64 0.14 15.02
CA THR A 354 11.82 0.60 16.40
C THR A 354 10.89 1.77 16.67
N MET A 355 9.77 1.44 17.22
CA MET A 355 8.83 2.42 17.75
C MET A 355 9.21 2.73 19.18
N LYS A 356 9.18 4.00 19.61
CA LYS A 356 9.25 4.31 21.03
C LYS A 356 8.08 3.66 21.74
N LYS A 357 8.29 3.25 22.98
CA LYS A 357 7.24 2.58 23.78
C LYS A 357 5.93 3.38 23.81
N ASP A 358 6.04 4.69 23.94
CA ASP A 358 4.86 5.57 23.98
C ASP A 358 4.10 5.59 22.64
N ASP A 359 4.81 5.59 21.52
CA ASP A 359 4.20 5.54 20.18
C ASP A 359 3.55 4.19 19.92
N PHE A 360 4.18 3.09 20.37
CA PHE A 360 3.61 1.76 20.31
C PHE A 360 2.32 1.65 21.13
N LEU A 361 2.36 2.11 22.38
CA LEU A 361 1.18 2.09 23.27
C LEU A 361 0.04 2.93 22.68
N LYS A 362 0.37 4.08 22.09
CA LYS A 362 -0.63 4.90 21.37
C LYS A 362 -1.26 4.15 20.21
N LYS A 363 -0.47 3.45 19.40
CA LYS A 363 -1.01 2.67 18.27
C LYS A 363 -1.86 1.48 18.71
N VAL A 364 -1.46 0.79 19.79
CA VAL A 364 -2.31 -0.25 20.41
C VAL A 364 -3.62 0.36 20.92
N GLU A 365 -3.56 1.56 21.52
CA GLU A 365 -4.74 2.29 21.97
C GLU A 365 -5.64 2.63 20.78
N ASP A 366 -5.08 3.21 19.69
CA ASP A 366 -5.83 3.59 18.50
C ASP A 366 -6.51 2.37 17.85
N LEU A 367 -5.78 1.23 17.74
CA LEU A 367 -6.30 -0.04 17.23
C LEU A 367 -7.49 -0.54 18.06
N CYS A 368 -7.35 -0.52 19.37
CA CYS A 368 -8.40 -0.95 20.29
C CYS A 368 -9.59 0.01 20.26
N GLN A 369 -9.33 1.32 20.21
CA GLN A 369 -10.34 2.35 20.25
C GLN A 369 -11.23 2.34 19.01
N ASP A 370 -10.66 2.10 17.81
CA ASP A 370 -11.43 1.98 16.57
C ASP A 370 -12.53 0.91 16.67
N LEU A 371 -12.17 -0.28 17.17
CA LEU A 371 -13.13 -1.37 17.39
C LEU A 371 -14.17 -1.00 18.46
N LEU A 372 -13.73 -0.46 19.59
CA LEU A 372 -14.63 -0.09 20.68
C LEU A 372 -15.59 1.03 20.29
N ASP A 373 -15.12 2.04 19.56
CA ASP A 373 -15.97 3.14 19.07
C ASP A 373 -17.03 2.64 18.09
N THR A 374 -16.65 1.68 17.25
CA THR A 374 -17.59 1.02 16.34
C THR A 374 -18.68 0.29 17.10
N LEU A 375 -18.30 -0.54 18.08
CA LEU A 375 -19.26 -1.30 18.89
C LEU A 375 -20.12 -0.38 19.78
N ASN A 376 -19.52 0.66 20.38
CA ASN A 376 -20.26 1.67 21.16
C ASN A 376 -21.31 2.38 20.30
N ARG A 377 -20.95 2.78 19.07
CA ARG A 377 -21.92 3.39 18.15
C ARG A 377 -23.08 2.45 17.84
N ILE A 378 -22.81 1.16 17.64
CA ILE A 378 -23.84 0.16 17.38
C ILE A 378 -24.75 0.01 18.60
N LEU A 379 -24.21 -0.06 19.83
CA LEU A 379 -24.97 -0.13 21.07
C LEU A 379 -25.85 1.11 21.26
N LEU A 380 -25.30 2.30 21.07
CA LEU A 380 -26.06 3.56 21.16
C LEU A 380 -27.25 3.58 20.18
N TYR A 381 -27.05 3.13 18.94
CA TYR A 381 -28.17 2.99 18.00
C TYR A 381 -29.21 1.97 18.46
N ARG A 382 -28.81 0.93 19.17
CA ARG A 382 -29.72 -0.10 19.69
C ARG A 382 -30.51 0.37 20.91
N GLU A 383 -29.99 1.33 21.68
CA GLU A 383 -30.69 1.97 22.78
C GLU A 383 -31.77 2.99 22.33
N GLU A 384 -31.67 3.44 21.06
CA GLU A 384 -32.69 4.29 20.47
C GLU A 384 -34.00 3.53 20.22
N ASN A 385 -35.04 4.27 19.86
CA ASN A 385 -36.32 3.63 19.55
C ASN A 385 -36.23 2.70 18.32
N ALA A 386 -37.10 1.69 18.29
CA ALA A 386 -37.14 0.67 17.26
C ALA A 386 -37.23 1.27 15.83
N TYR A 387 -37.86 2.42 15.65
CA TYR A 387 -37.99 3.10 14.37
C TYR A 387 -36.61 3.55 13.84
N THR A 388 -35.80 4.17 14.69
CA THR A 388 -34.44 4.63 14.32
C THR A 388 -33.55 3.45 13.95
N VAL A 389 -33.60 2.34 14.73
CA VAL A 389 -32.86 1.11 14.44
C VAL A 389 -33.23 0.56 13.06
N VAL A 390 -34.53 0.41 12.79
CA VAL A 390 -35.03 -0.12 11.50
C VAL A 390 -34.64 0.83 10.34
N ARG A 391 -34.72 2.14 10.56
CA ARG A 391 -34.29 3.15 9.58
C ARG A 391 -32.81 3.01 9.24
N ARG A 392 -31.96 2.81 10.26
CA ARG A 392 -30.50 2.63 10.10
C ARG A 392 -30.18 1.34 9.36
N ILE A 393 -30.78 0.21 9.73
CA ILE A 393 -30.63 -1.08 9.06
C ILE A 393 -31.03 -0.95 7.58
N ASN A 394 -32.12 -0.28 7.29
CA ASN A 394 -32.57 -0.06 5.90
C ASN A 394 -31.63 0.84 5.11
N ALA A 395 -31.00 1.83 5.76
CA ALA A 395 -29.99 2.68 5.13
C ALA A 395 -28.74 1.87 4.74
N ILE A 396 -28.22 1.07 5.68
CA ILE A 396 -27.09 0.16 5.46
C ILE A 396 -27.41 -0.81 4.31
N ASN A 397 -28.59 -1.45 4.31
CA ASN A 397 -29.00 -2.37 3.25
C ASN A 397 -29.03 -1.70 1.86
N ARG A 398 -29.50 -0.43 1.79
CA ARG A 398 -29.48 0.32 0.52
C ARG A 398 -28.07 0.62 0.06
N LEU A 399 -27.20 1.03 0.99
CA LEU A 399 -25.81 1.30 0.71
C LEU A 399 -25.07 0.05 0.21
N ILE A 400 -25.22 -1.08 0.90
CA ILE A 400 -24.68 -2.38 0.48
C ILE A 400 -25.11 -2.74 -0.95
N ARG A 401 -26.40 -2.60 -1.26
CA ARG A 401 -26.92 -2.91 -2.61
C ARG A 401 -26.32 -1.98 -3.67
N SER A 402 -26.21 -0.69 -3.38
CA SER A 402 -25.64 0.28 -4.31
C SER A 402 -24.14 0.00 -4.55
N LEU A 403 -23.37 -0.28 -3.51
CA LEU A 403 -21.95 -0.60 -3.62
C LEU A 403 -21.71 -1.93 -4.36
N ARG A 404 -22.49 -2.97 -4.07
CA ARG A 404 -22.44 -4.26 -4.81
C ARG A 404 -22.72 -4.03 -6.30
N SER A 405 -23.76 -3.24 -6.64
CA SER A 405 -24.08 -2.94 -8.03
C SER A 405 -22.95 -2.20 -8.77
N ILE A 406 -22.21 -1.29 -8.08
CA ILE A 406 -21.06 -0.64 -8.67
C ILE A 406 -19.92 -1.63 -8.83
N ARG A 407 -19.58 -2.40 -7.77
CA ARG A 407 -18.50 -3.39 -7.79
C ARG A 407 -18.70 -4.45 -8.89
N ASP A 408 -19.90 -4.97 -9.00
CA ASP A 408 -20.23 -6.01 -9.99
C ASP A 408 -20.26 -5.45 -11.45
N GLY A 409 -20.30 -4.13 -11.60
CA GLY A 409 -20.13 -3.42 -12.88
C GLY A 409 -18.68 -2.99 -13.16
N LEU A 410 -17.73 -3.29 -12.27
CA LEU A 410 -16.29 -3.18 -12.51
C LEU A 410 -15.81 -4.51 -13.12
N ASN A 411 -14.89 -4.42 -14.10
CA ASN A 411 -14.39 -5.60 -14.82
C ASN A 411 -13.44 -6.47 -14.00
#